data_a5df7419bfa6336ffd4651631ee26002
#
_entry.id   a5df7419bfa6336ffd4651631ee26002
#
_cell.length_a   1.000
_cell.length_b   1.000
_cell.length_c   1.000
_cell.angle_alpha   90.00
_cell.angle_beta   90.00
_cell.angle_gamma   90.00
#
_symmetry.space_group_name_H-M   'P 1'
#
loop_
_entity.id
_entity.type
_entity.pdbx_description
1 polymer ?
#
loop_
_entity_poly.entity_id
_entity_poly.type
_entity_poly.pdbx_seq_one_letter_code
_entity_poly.pdbx_strand_id
1 'polypeptide(L)'
;MRLIEEIMSEISEVMNKFEEDTLDQAMTFLSKDKKIFVDGEGRSGFVGRCFAMRLMHIGYQPYVMGETITPALRENEVYLAISGSGTTKNTLSNAKAAKKLGLKIIAVTSKEESELGQLADCIIKVPGRIKGDQKRLPFSCLVPYLISLYILYSMSCA
;
A
#
# COMPACT_ATOMS: atom_id res chain seq x y z
N MET A 1 26.97 10.19 -15.86
CA MET A 1 25.65 9.54 -16.04
C MET A 1 24.58 10.63 -16.05
N ARG A 2 23.61 10.57 -16.95
CA ARG A 2 22.53 11.56 -16.98
C ARG A 2 21.61 11.30 -15.77
N LEU A 3 21.10 12.36 -15.13
CA LEU A 3 20.22 12.24 -13.94
C LEU A 3 19.04 11.28 -14.15
N ILE A 4 18.49 11.25 -15.34
CA ILE A 4 17.37 10.36 -15.68
C ILE A 4 17.79 8.88 -15.68
N GLU A 5 19.00 8.59 -16.13
CA GLU A 5 19.55 7.22 -16.11
C GLU A 5 19.79 6.74 -14.67
N GLU A 6 20.23 7.64 -13.80
CA GLU A 6 20.41 7.36 -12.39
C GLU A 6 19.06 7.06 -11.69
N ILE A 7 18.03 7.87 -11.98
CA ILE A 7 16.66 7.65 -11.48
C ILE A 7 16.12 6.29 -11.96
N MET A 8 16.25 5.99 -13.24
CA MET A 8 15.77 4.73 -13.82
C MET A 8 16.51 3.51 -13.25
N SER A 9 17.83 3.63 -13.05
CA SER A 9 18.64 2.59 -12.42
C SER A 9 18.19 2.31 -10.98
N GLU A 10 17.93 3.36 -10.21
CA GLU A 10 17.43 3.25 -8.83
C GLU A 10 16.07 2.57 -8.77
N ILE A 11 15.14 2.97 -9.64
CA ILE A 11 13.82 2.35 -9.74
C ILE A 11 13.96 0.87 -10.09
N SER A 12 14.78 0.54 -11.10
CA SER A 12 15.00 -0.85 -11.53
C SER A 12 15.61 -1.71 -10.42
N GLU A 13 16.56 -1.17 -9.66
CA GLU A 13 17.15 -1.88 -8.52
C GLU A 13 16.11 -2.25 -7.45
N VAL A 14 15.18 -1.36 -7.18
CA VAL A 14 14.12 -1.63 -6.20
C VAL A 14 13.08 -2.60 -6.76
N MET A 15 12.67 -2.43 -8.01
CA MET A 15 11.69 -3.32 -8.65
C MET A 15 12.22 -4.77 -8.77
N ASN A 16 13.51 -4.95 -9.04
CA ASN A 16 14.15 -6.28 -9.10
C ASN A 16 14.20 -7.02 -7.75
N LYS A 17 13.99 -6.30 -6.64
CA LYS A 17 13.89 -6.87 -5.27
C LYS A 17 12.46 -7.12 -4.84
N PHE A 18 11.50 -6.79 -5.68
CA PHE A 18 10.09 -6.91 -5.37
C PHE A 18 9.61 -8.35 -5.65
N GLU A 19 8.91 -8.95 -4.69
CA GLU A 19 8.37 -10.31 -4.79
C GLU A 19 6.92 -10.25 -5.29
N GLU A 20 6.68 -10.71 -6.52
CA GLU A 20 5.36 -10.66 -7.17
C GLU A 20 4.33 -11.58 -6.51
N ASP A 21 4.74 -12.71 -5.93
CA ASP A 21 3.85 -13.68 -5.28
C ASP A 21 2.98 -13.06 -4.17
N THR A 22 3.50 -12.01 -3.50
CA THR A 22 2.75 -11.29 -2.47
C THR A 22 1.58 -10.48 -3.02
N LEU A 23 1.65 -10.08 -4.29
CA LEU A 23 0.57 -9.38 -4.97
C LEU A 23 -0.58 -10.32 -5.28
N ASP A 24 -0.29 -11.52 -5.74
CA ASP A 24 -1.32 -12.52 -6.04
C ASP A 24 -2.13 -12.84 -4.79
N GLN A 25 -1.46 -12.98 -3.64
CA GLN A 25 -2.14 -13.15 -2.37
C GLN A 25 -3.01 -11.93 -2.02
N ALA A 26 -2.49 -10.70 -2.16
CA ALA A 26 -3.26 -9.49 -1.88
C ALA A 26 -4.50 -9.40 -2.78
N MET A 27 -4.38 -9.78 -4.04
CA MET A 27 -5.49 -9.77 -5.00
C MET A 27 -6.62 -10.71 -4.61
N THR A 28 -6.35 -11.81 -3.90
CA THR A 28 -7.42 -12.71 -3.41
C THR A 28 -8.36 -12.04 -2.41
N PHE A 29 -7.92 -10.99 -1.72
CA PHE A 29 -8.75 -10.23 -0.78
C PHE A 29 -9.55 -9.13 -1.48
N LEU A 30 -9.07 -8.61 -2.62
CA LEU A 30 -9.69 -7.50 -3.33
C LEU A 30 -10.82 -8.00 -4.23
N SER A 31 -12.01 -7.46 -4.04
CA SER A 31 -13.20 -7.82 -4.83
C SER A 31 -14.06 -6.57 -5.08
N LYS A 32 -14.79 -6.53 -6.21
CA LYS A 32 -15.62 -5.38 -6.60
C LYS A 32 -16.87 -5.19 -5.72
N ASP A 33 -17.28 -6.24 -5.02
CA ASP A 33 -18.42 -6.24 -4.09
C ASP A 33 -18.04 -5.81 -2.67
N LYS A 34 -16.73 -5.69 -2.39
CA LYS A 34 -16.21 -5.26 -1.08
C LYS A 34 -15.73 -3.81 -1.11
N LYS A 35 -15.90 -3.13 0.02
CA LYS A 35 -15.27 -1.84 0.21
C LYS A 35 -13.80 -2.02 0.58
N ILE A 36 -12.96 -1.15 0.05
CA ILE A 36 -11.52 -1.14 0.26
C ILE A 36 -11.16 0.18 0.93
N PHE A 37 -10.78 0.13 2.19
CA PHE A 37 -10.37 1.31 2.94
C PHE A 37 -8.87 1.50 2.83
N VAL A 38 -8.45 2.55 2.15
CA VAL A 38 -7.03 2.87 1.92
C VAL A 38 -6.57 3.89 2.94
N ASP A 39 -5.48 3.59 3.63
CA ASP A 39 -4.91 4.46 4.67
C ASP A 39 -3.41 4.64 4.51
N GLY A 40 -2.92 5.80 4.90
CA GLY A 40 -1.51 6.16 4.92
C GLY A 40 -1.32 7.64 5.24
N GLU A 41 -0.16 7.98 5.77
CA GLU A 41 0.16 9.34 6.19
C GLU A 41 1.24 9.97 5.31
N GLY A 42 1.15 11.29 5.12
CA GLY A 42 2.11 12.05 4.33
C GLY A 42 2.22 11.53 2.89
N ARG A 43 3.43 11.21 2.41
CA ARG A 43 3.67 10.69 1.05
C ARG A 43 2.93 9.37 0.79
N SER A 44 2.90 8.49 1.77
CA SER A 44 2.14 7.24 1.69
C SER A 44 0.65 7.49 1.52
N GLY A 45 0.11 8.52 2.19
CA GLY A 45 -1.28 8.94 2.03
C GLY A 45 -1.58 9.46 0.62
N PHE A 46 -0.67 10.23 0.00
CA PHE A 46 -0.82 10.66 -1.39
C PHE A 46 -0.82 9.49 -2.37
N VAL A 47 0.10 8.54 -2.19
CA VAL A 47 0.12 7.30 -2.99
C VAL A 47 -1.18 6.52 -2.81
N GLY A 48 -1.66 6.39 -1.57
CA GLY A 48 -2.92 5.73 -1.26
C GLY A 48 -4.12 6.38 -1.97
N ARG A 49 -4.21 7.72 -1.98
CA ARG A 49 -5.25 8.44 -2.72
C ARG A 49 -5.20 8.20 -4.23
N CYS A 50 -3.98 8.23 -4.80
CA CYS A 50 -3.80 7.89 -6.22
C CYS A 50 -4.25 6.46 -6.52
N PHE A 51 -3.90 5.51 -5.65
CA PHE A 51 -4.30 4.11 -5.79
C PHE A 51 -5.82 3.94 -5.67
N ALA A 52 -6.45 4.55 -4.67
CA ALA A 52 -7.89 4.54 -4.49
C ALA A 52 -8.62 5.09 -5.73
N MET A 53 -8.17 6.24 -6.26
CA MET A 53 -8.73 6.80 -7.49
C MET A 53 -8.65 5.79 -8.66
N ARG A 54 -7.54 5.09 -8.82
CA ARG A 54 -7.39 4.11 -9.90
C ARG A 54 -8.25 2.87 -9.68
N LEU A 55 -8.37 2.38 -8.45
CA LEU A 55 -9.30 1.29 -8.11
C LEU A 55 -10.74 1.65 -8.50
N MET A 56 -11.17 2.87 -8.21
CA MET A 56 -12.49 3.36 -8.58
C MET A 56 -12.69 3.33 -10.11
N HIS A 57 -11.68 3.76 -10.89
CA HIS A 57 -11.75 3.75 -12.35
C HIS A 57 -11.94 2.36 -12.96
N ILE A 58 -11.50 1.30 -12.27
CA ILE A 58 -11.66 -0.10 -12.72
C ILE A 58 -12.80 -0.83 -12.02
N GLY A 59 -13.69 -0.08 -11.34
CA GLY A 59 -14.97 -0.56 -10.83
C GLY A 59 -14.94 -1.15 -9.41
N TYR A 60 -13.87 -0.92 -8.63
CA TYR A 60 -13.85 -1.25 -7.21
C TYR A 60 -14.50 -0.15 -6.36
N GLN A 61 -14.73 -0.42 -5.07
CA GLN A 61 -15.31 0.52 -4.12
C GLN A 61 -14.28 1.00 -3.08
N PRO A 62 -13.29 1.84 -3.49
CA PRO A 62 -12.29 2.36 -2.57
C PRO A 62 -12.82 3.57 -1.78
N TYR A 63 -12.37 3.66 -0.54
CA TYR A 63 -12.55 4.80 0.35
C TYR A 63 -11.22 5.15 1.00
N VAL A 64 -10.92 6.43 1.14
CA VAL A 64 -9.70 6.88 1.80
C VAL A 64 -10.03 7.24 3.26
N MET A 65 -9.26 6.70 4.19
CA MET A 65 -9.45 6.98 5.62
C MET A 65 -9.28 8.48 5.92
N GLY A 66 -10.20 9.01 6.71
CA GLY A 66 -10.21 10.43 7.08
C GLY A 66 -10.95 11.36 6.11
N GLU A 67 -11.42 10.86 4.96
CA GLU A 67 -12.28 11.65 4.07
C GLU A 67 -13.74 11.69 4.60
N THR A 68 -14.43 12.80 4.36
CA THR A 68 -15.79 13.03 4.88
C THR A 68 -16.83 12.04 4.35
N ILE A 69 -16.61 11.45 3.19
CA ILE A 69 -17.50 10.48 2.55
C ILE A 69 -17.16 9.02 2.90
N THR A 70 -16.16 8.78 3.75
CA THR A 70 -15.74 7.42 4.14
C THR A 70 -16.83 6.80 5.04
N PRO A 71 -17.45 5.67 4.62
CA PRO A 71 -18.45 5.00 5.43
C PRO A 71 -17.83 4.28 6.64
N ALA A 72 -18.66 3.83 7.55
CA ALA A 72 -18.23 3.02 8.67
C ALA A 72 -17.64 1.67 8.19
N LEU A 73 -16.54 1.23 8.82
CA LEU A 73 -15.92 -0.08 8.61
C LEU A 73 -16.90 -1.20 9.01
N ARG A 74 -16.95 -2.26 8.22
CA ARG A 74 -17.76 -3.45 8.51
C ARG A 74 -16.94 -4.71 8.31
N GLU A 75 -17.39 -5.79 8.94
CA GLU A 75 -16.82 -7.12 8.78
C GLU A 75 -16.74 -7.56 7.31
N ASN A 76 -15.74 -8.35 6.97
CA ASN A 76 -15.44 -8.89 5.63
C ASN A 76 -15.04 -7.84 4.55
N GLU A 77 -14.88 -6.59 4.91
CA GLU A 77 -14.28 -5.56 4.06
C GLU A 77 -12.75 -5.61 4.13
N VAL A 78 -12.08 -4.80 3.31
CA VAL A 78 -10.62 -4.79 3.21
C VAL A 78 -10.06 -3.46 3.70
N TYR A 79 -9.02 -3.53 4.51
CA TYR A 79 -8.25 -2.37 4.96
C TYR A 79 -6.82 -2.47 4.40
N LEU A 80 -6.44 -1.51 3.54
CA LEU A 80 -5.13 -1.42 2.91
C LEU A 80 -4.33 -0.29 3.54
N ALA A 81 -3.33 -0.66 4.33
CA ALA A 81 -2.48 0.26 5.08
C ALA A 81 -1.13 0.47 4.40
N ILE A 82 -0.80 1.71 4.05
CA ILE A 82 0.49 2.07 3.44
C ILE A 82 1.36 2.78 4.47
N SER A 83 2.38 2.09 4.97
CA SER A 83 3.33 2.65 5.93
C SER A 83 4.71 2.02 5.76
N GLY A 84 5.67 2.77 5.21
CA GLY A 84 7.02 2.27 5.00
C GLY A 84 7.69 1.76 6.28
N SER A 85 7.53 2.43 7.42
CA SER A 85 8.06 1.99 8.71
C SER A 85 7.20 0.91 9.41
N GLY A 86 5.91 0.80 9.03
CA GLY A 86 4.94 -0.04 9.71
C GLY A 86 4.61 0.38 11.14
N THR A 87 5.00 1.60 11.55
CA THR A 87 4.82 2.12 12.93
C THR A 87 4.15 3.49 12.95
N THR A 88 3.57 3.95 11.83
CA THR A 88 2.86 5.23 11.74
C THR A 88 1.62 5.20 12.65
N LYS A 89 1.58 6.04 13.66
CA LYS A 89 0.62 5.96 14.78
C LYS A 89 -0.84 5.92 14.33
N ASN A 90 -1.27 6.85 13.47
CA ASN A 90 -2.66 6.92 13.03
C ASN A 90 -3.04 5.68 12.20
N THR A 91 -2.23 5.35 11.19
CA THR A 91 -2.44 4.17 10.35
C THR A 91 -2.49 2.88 11.18
N LEU A 92 -1.60 2.75 12.17
CA LEU A 92 -1.57 1.60 13.06
C LEU A 92 -2.80 1.53 13.97
N SER A 93 -3.23 2.67 14.52
CA SER A 93 -4.45 2.76 15.34
C SER A 93 -5.68 2.34 14.55
N ASN A 94 -5.81 2.85 13.32
CA ASN A 94 -6.90 2.50 12.41
C ASN A 94 -6.86 1.02 12.00
N ALA A 95 -5.65 0.49 11.71
CA ALA A 95 -5.48 -0.93 11.39
C ALA A 95 -5.90 -1.85 12.55
N LYS A 96 -5.56 -1.50 13.79
CA LYS A 96 -6.00 -2.23 14.99
C LYS A 96 -7.52 -2.20 15.13
N ALA A 97 -8.16 -1.06 14.87
CA ALA A 97 -9.62 -0.94 14.89
C ALA A 97 -10.26 -1.79 13.77
N ALA A 98 -9.74 -1.71 12.56
CA ALA A 98 -10.21 -2.51 11.42
C ALA A 98 -10.09 -4.02 11.69
N LYS A 99 -8.96 -4.47 12.27
CA LYS A 99 -8.76 -5.88 12.64
C LYS A 99 -9.77 -6.37 13.67
N LYS A 100 -10.08 -5.54 14.69
CA LYS A 100 -11.12 -5.86 15.69
C LYS A 100 -12.51 -5.99 15.09
N LEU A 101 -12.80 -5.27 14.02
CA LEU A 101 -14.07 -5.33 13.30
C LEU A 101 -14.13 -6.46 12.26
N GLY A 102 -13.08 -7.29 12.14
CA GLY A 102 -13.05 -8.42 11.23
C GLY A 102 -12.70 -8.10 9.78
N LEU A 103 -12.10 -6.92 9.51
CA LEU A 103 -11.60 -6.61 8.18
C LEU A 103 -10.32 -7.40 7.87
N LYS A 104 -10.10 -7.69 6.60
CA LYS A 104 -8.83 -8.22 6.10
C LYS A 104 -7.82 -7.07 5.95
N ILE A 105 -6.66 -7.23 6.56
CA ILE A 105 -5.60 -6.20 6.57
C ILE A 105 -4.54 -6.55 5.53
N ILE A 106 -4.37 -5.66 4.55
CA ILE A 106 -3.25 -5.69 3.61
C ILE A 106 -2.28 -4.59 4.03
N ALA A 107 -1.06 -4.95 4.38
CA ALA A 107 0.00 -4.00 4.74
C ALA A 107 0.98 -3.80 3.58
N VAL A 108 1.16 -2.56 3.15
CA VAL A 108 2.23 -2.15 2.23
C VAL A 108 3.33 -1.50 3.05
N THR A 109 4.42 -2.23 3.29
CA THR A 109 5.49 -1.81 4.20
C THR A 109 6.86 -2.29 3.74
N SER A 110 7.92 -1.64 4.20
CA SER A 110 9.30 -2.13 4.01
C SER A 110 9.80 -2.99 5.19
N LYS A 111 9.00 -3.07 6.28
CA LYS A 111 9.34 -3.85 7.48
C LYS A 111 8.23 -4.85 7.82
N GLU A 112 8.41 -6.08 7.45
CA GLU A 112 7.48 -7.18 7.76
C GLU A 112 7.30 -7.40 9.26
N GLU A 113 8.39 -7.30 10.03
CA GLU A 113 8.40 -7.50 11.49
C GLU A 113 7.84 -6.31 12.28
N SER A 114 7.32 -5.27 11.59
CA SER A 114 6.70 -4.12 12.25
C SER A 114 5.37 -4.48 12.90
N GLU A 115 4.87 -3.59 13.79
CA GLU A 115 3.55 -3.77 14.40
C GLU A 115 2.43 -3.88 13.34
N LEU A 116 2.53 -3.13 12.23
CA LEU A 116 1.57 -3.21 11.14
C LEU A 116 1.67 -4.57 10.42
N GLY A 117 2.90 -5.05 10.18
CA GLY A 117 3.13 -6.36 9.56
C GLY A 117 2.55 -7.50 10.40
N GLN A 118 2.68 -7.44 11.73
CA GLN A 118 2.11 -8.44 12.64
C GLN A 118 0.57 -8.45 12.66
N LEU A 119 -0.07 -7.33 12.33
CA LEU A 119 -1.54 -7.24 12.22
C LEU A 119 -2.06 -7.74 10.87
N ALA A 120 -1.22 -7.73 9.84
CA ALA A 120 -1.63 -7.96 8.46
C ALA A 120 -2.00 -9.43 8.19
N ASP A 121 -3.02 -9.62 7.36
CA ASP A 121 -3.36 -10.93 6.77
C ASP A 121 -2.53 -11.17 5.50
N CYS A 122 -2.05 -10.08 4.86
CA CYS A 122 -1.15 -10.11 3.72
C CYS A 122 -0.19 -8.92 3.79
N ILE A 123 1.08 -9.15 3.48
CA ILE A 123 2.10 -8.10 3.46
C ILE A 123 2.64 -7.97 2.04
N ILE A 124 2.50 -6.78 1.48
CA ILE A 124 3.19 -6.37 0.26
C ILE A 124 4.48 -5.68 0.69
N LYS A 125 5.59 -6.40 0.60
CA LYS A 125 6.90 -5.88 0.96
C LYS A 125 7.42 -4.95 -0.13
N VAL A 126 7.55 -3.69 0.20
CA VAL A 126 8.15 -2.69 -0.69
C VAL A 126 9.60 -2.47 -0.28
N PRO A 127 10.58 -2.91 -1.07
CA PRO A 127 11.97 -2.60 -0.80
C PRO A 127 12.14 -1.08 -0.82
N GLY A 128 12.30 -0.48 0.34
CA GLY A 128 12.39 0.98 0.47
C GLY A 128 13.15 1.39 1.70
N ARG A 129 13.76 2.57 1.64
CA ARG A 129 14.47 3.16 2.78
C ARG A 129 13.51 3.87 3.72
N ILE A 130 13.82 3.77 5.00
CA ILE A 130 13.08 4.40 6.07
C ILE A 130 13.73 5.76 6.37
N LYS A 131 12.95 6.69 6.94
CA LYS A 131 13.48 7.95 7.49
C LYS A 131 14.62 7.64 8.45
N GLY A 132 15.84 8.13 8.12
CA GLY A 132 17.03 7.92 8.93
C GLY A 132 18.18 7.19 8.24
N ASP A 133 17.96 6.53 7.11
CA ASP A 133 19.05 5.92 6.33
C ASP A 133 19.93 6.98 5.66
N GLN A 134 21.25 6.89 5.90
CA GLN A 134 22.24 7.90 5.45
C GLN A 134 22.47 7.95 3.94
N LYS A 135 22.16 6.91 3.19
CA LYS A 135 22.18 6.93 1.72
C LYS A 135 20.84 7.37 1.17
N ARG A 136 20.70 8.60 0.76
CA ARG A 136 19.49 9.12 0.13
C ARG A 136 19.37 8.55 -1.29
N LEU A 137 18.36 7.73 -1.52
CA LEU A 137 17.79 7.51 -2.83
C LEU A 137 16.60 8.49 -2.94
N PRO A 138 16.73 9.61 -3.66
CA PRO A 138 15.71 10.66 -3.66
C PRO A 138 14.37 10.21 -4.23
N PHE A 139 14.36 9.11 -5.00
CA PHE A 139 13.19 8.63 -5.73
C PHE A 139 12.52 7.37 -5.14
N SER A 140 13.00 6.85 -4.01
CA SER A 140 12.37 5.70 -3.32
C SER A 140 10.90 5.92 -2.95
N CYS A 141 10.42 7.17 -2.95
CA CYS A 141 9.01 7.49 -2.75
C CYS A 141 8.12 7.17 -3.97
N LEU A 142 8.70 6.97 -5.16
CA LEU A 142 7.96 6.56 -6.36
C LEU A 142 7.67 5.06 -6.40
N VAL A 143 8.41 4.26 -5.65
CA VAL A 143 8.29 2.80 -5.68
C VAL A 143 6.91 2.31 -5.21
N PRO A 144 6.33 2.80 -4.09
CA PRO A 144 4.96 2.44 -3.73
C PRO A 144 3.94 2.81 -4.79
N TYR A 145 4.18 3.93 -5.52
CA TYR A 145 3.32 4.35 -6.62
C TYR A 145 3.43 3.39 -7.81
N LEU A 146 4.65 2.99 -8.20
CA LEU A 146 4.87 2.03 -9.28
C LEU A 146 4.27 0.65 -8.96
N ILE A 147 4.42 0.18 -7.72
CA ILE A 147 3.80 -1.05 -7.26
C ILE A 147 2.26 -0.95 -7.31
N SER A 148 1.70 0.19 -6.91
CA SER A 148 0.27 0.45 -7.05
C SER A 148 -0.19 0.38 -8.51
N LEU A 149 0.58 0.92 -9.44
CA LEU A 149 0.30 0.83 -10.87
C LEU A 149 0.40 -0.61 -11.39
N TYR A 150 1.39 -1.37 -10.91
CA TYR A 150 1.54 -2.77 -11.28
C TYR A 150 0.35 -3.61 -10.81
N ILE A 151 -0.08 -3.44 -9.55
CA ILE A 151 -1.29 -4.09 -9.01
C ILE A 151 -2.50 -3.78 -9.90
N LEU A 152 -2.69 -2.50 -10.24
CA LEU A 152 -3.80 -2.06 -11.07
C LEU A 152 -3.74 -2.63 -12.49
N TYR A 153 -2.55 -2.74 -13.07
CA TYR A 153 -2.36 -3.38 -14.37
C TYR A 153 -2.75 -4.85 -14.33
N SER A 154 -2.27 -5.61 -13.35
CA SER A 154 -2.66 -7.01 -13.14
C SER A 154 -4.16 -7.17 -12.95
N MET A 155 -4.81 -6.29 -12.18
CA MET A 155 -6.26 -6.30 -11.93
C MET A 155 -7.09 -5.92 -13.17
N SER A 156 -6.54 -5.19 -14.13
CA SER A 156 -7.23 -4.79 -15.36
C SER A 156 -7.15 -5.85 -16.46
N CYS A 157 -6.23 -6.80 -16.33
CA CYS A 157 -6.04 -7.91 -17.28
C CYS A 157 -6.74 -9.20 -16.86
N ALA A 158 -7.29 -9.26 -15.65
CA ALA A 158 -8.07 -10.37 -15.12
C ALA A 158 -9.57 -10.06 -15.18
#